data_7d1103923a9b5521d0bd0e72bce14226
#
_entry.id   7d1103923a9b5521d0bd0e72bce14226
#
_cell.length_a   1.000
_cell.length_b   1.000
_cell.length_c   1.000
_cell.angle_alpha   90.00
_cell.angle_beta   90.00
_cell.angle_gamma   90.00
#
_symmetry.space_group_name_H-M   'P 1'
#
loop_
_entity.id
_entity.type
_entity.pdbx_description
1 polymer ?
#
loop_
_entity_poly.entity_id
_entity_poly.type
_entity_poly.pdbx_seq_one_letter_code
_entity_poly.pdbx_strand_id
1 'polypeptide(L)'
;MSLMRLATWNLGWFLLGVAWLGPLPRLAESSFAAHMTLHMLIVAVVAPLLSIAVAGLRYDPVRKVPILFSPIPASVGELLIVWAWHAPGLHHWARHHLLGLVVEQGMFLAAGVWVWLSAFGGSQPRSRGRAGAGVIGLLLTSMHMTFLGALLALSPRLLYQHQHAGSGLTPLLDQHLGGAVMLVVGGIAYLAGGLWLTRDLVRGASFQLADKSVVTSSQAGSLRREVTQ
;
A
#
# COMPACT_ATOMS: atom_id res chain seq x y z
N MET A 1 -22.57 6.04 -3.35
CA MET A 1 -21.40 5.20 -3.68
C MET A 1 -21.75 4.36 -4.90
N SER A 2 -20.82 4.20 -5.87
CA SER A 2 -21.04 3.23 -6.96
C SER A 2 -21.03 1.80 -6.40
N LEU A 3 -21.66 0.86 -7.11
CA LEU A 3 -21.73 -0.56 -6.69
C LEU A 3 -20.33 -1.15 -6.46
N MET A 4 -19.37 -0.81 -7.32
CA MET A 4 -17.98 -1.25 -7.21
C MET A 4 -17.31 -0.74 -5.93
N ARG A 5 -17.52 0.52 -5.52
CA ARG A 5 -16.98 1.07 -4.27
C ARG A 5 -17.58 0.41 -3.03
N LEU A 6 -18.86 0.10 -3.08
CA LEU A 6 -19.54 -0.62 -1.99
C LEU A 6 -18.97 -2.04 -1.87
N ALA A 7 -18.74 -2.71 -3.00
CA ALA A 7 -18.14 -4.04 -3.03
C ALA A 7 -16.70 -4.02 -2.46
N THR A 8 -15.84 -3.08 -2.88
CA THR A 8 -14.48 -2.95 -2.33
C THR A 8 -14.47 -2.63 -0.85
N TRP A 9 -15.39 -1.77 -0.37
CA TRP A 9 -15.55 -1.46 1.04
C TRP A 9 -15.93 -2.70 1.86
N ASN A 10 -16.98 -3.41 1.43
CA ASN A 10 -17.45 -4.60 2.13
C ASN A 10 -16.40 -5.72 2.11
N LEU A 11 -15.72 -5.92 0.96
CA LEU A 11 -14.64 -6.89 0.84
C LEU A 11 -13.47 -6.54 1.77
N GLY A 12 -13.08 -5.27 1.85
CA GLY A 12 -12.01 -4.82 2.75
C GLY A 12 -12.33 -5.13 4.21
N TRP A 13 -13.54 -4.81 4.68
CA TRP A 13 -13.97 -5.12 6.04
C TRP A 13 -14.15 -6.62 6.30
N PHE A 14 -14.67 -7.36 5.33
CA PHE A 14 -14.77 -8.82 5.43
C PHE A 14 -13.38 -9.47 5.59
N LEU A 15 -12.42 -9.09 4.74
CA LEU A 15 -11.05 -9.62 4.82
C LEU A 15 -10.34 -9.19 6.11
N LEU A 16 -10.59 -7.98 6.60
CA LEU A 16 -10.10 -7.55 7.91
C LEU A 16 -10.66 -8.41 9.04
N GLY A 17 -11.96 -8.70 8.99
CA GLY A 17 -12.61 -9.61 9.93
C GLY A 17 -12.01 -11.01 9.88
N VAL A 18 -11.79 -11.57 8.70
CA VAL A 18 -11.13 -12.87 8.51
C VAL A 18 -9.68 -12.84 9.03
N ALA A 19 -8.95 -11.74 8.80
CA ALA A 19 -7.57 -11.58 9.26
C ALA A 19 -7.47 -11.57 10.79
N TRP A 20 -8.37 -10.85 11.48
CA TRP A 20 -8.27 -10.64 12.92
C TRP A 20 -9.08 -11.66 13.76
N LEU A 21 -10.19 -12.18 13.23
CA LEU A 21 -11.07 -13.11 13.94
C LEU A 21 -10.90 -14.55 13.46
N GLY A 22 -10.17 -14.76 12.36
CA GLY A 22 -9.88 -16.08 11.81
C GLY A 22 -8.72 -16.78 12.54
N PRO A 23 -8.17 -17.85 11.96
CA PRO A 23 -7.11 -18.63 12.59
C PRO A 23 -5.73 -17.97 12.54
N LEU A 24 -5.52 -16.96 11.66
CA LEU A 24 -4.21 -16.34 11.43
C LEU A 24 -3.55 -15.75 12.69
N PRO A 25 -4.26 -15.03 13.59
CA PRO A 25 -3.64 -14.51 14.82
C PRO A 25 -3.06 -15.61 15.70
N ARG A 26 -3.78 -16.72 15.86
CA ARG A 26 -3.29 -17.87 16.65
C ARG A 26 -2.10 -18.55 15.97
N LEU A 27 -2.13 -18.73 14.66
CA LEU A 27 -1.00 -19.28 13.90
C LEU A 27 0.22 -18.35 13.96
N ALA A 28 0.01 -17.05 13.97
CA ALA A 28 1.06 -16.05 14.08
C ALA A 28 1.80 -16.08 15.44
N GLU A 29 1.22 -16.64 16.49
CA GLU A 29 1.91 -16.83 17.78
C GLU A 29 3.06 -17.83 17.66
N SER A 30 2.92 -18.85 16.81
CA SER A 30 3.86 -19.96 16.67
C SER A 30 4.63 -20.00 15.36
N SER A 31 4.22 -19.21 14.35
CA SER A 31 4.85 -19.18 13.03
C SER A 31 5.08 -17.74 12.55
N PHE A 32 6.32 -17.45 12.19
CA PHE A 32 6.70 -16.17 11.61
C PHE A 32 6.09 -15.96 10.21
N ALA A 33 6.02 -17.05 9.39
CA ALA A 33 5.38 -16.99 8.08
C ALA A 33 3.87 -16.65 8.18
N ALA A 34 3.17 -17.19 9.18
CA ALA A 34 1.78 -16.85 9.44
C ALA A 34 1.62 -15.39 9.89
N HIS A 35 2.54 -14.88 10.72
CA HIS A 35 2.59 -13.47 11.11
C HIS A 35 2.80 -12.55 9.90
N MET A 36 3.74 -12.88 9.02
CA MET A 36 3.96 -12.13 7.78
C MET A 36 2.76 -12.19 6.84
N THR A 37 2.08 -13.31 6.77
CA THR A 37 0.84 -13.46 5.98
C THR A 37 -0.26 -12.56 6.53
N LEU A 38 -0.45 -12.51 7.85
CA LEU A 38 -1.40 -11.62 8.50
C LEU A 38 -1.07 -10.14 8.23
N HIS A 39 0.18 -9.76 8.42
CA HIS A 39 0.68 -8.41 8.15
C HIS A 39 0.44 -7.99 6.69
N MET A 40 0.85 -8.82 5.74
CA MET A 40 0.71 -8.52 4.31
C MET A 40 -0.74 -8.50 3.85
N LEU A 41 -1.60 -9.35 4.40
CA LEU A 41 -3.05 -9.31 4.14
C LEU A 41 -3.64 -7.94 4.52
N ILE A 42 -3.21 -7.38 5.66
CA ILE A 42 -3.70 -6.08 6.14
C ILE A 42 -3.14 -4.93 5.29
N VAL A 43 -1.82 -4.87 5.11
CA VAL A 43 -1.15 -3.71 4.49
C VAL A 43 -1.27 -3.71 2.96
N ALA A 44 -1.18 -4.90 2.34
CA ALA A 44 -1.12 -5.03 0.88
C ALA A 44 -2.47 -5.39 0.22
N VAL A 45 -3.48 -5.82 1.00
CA VAL A 45 -4.80 -6.19 0.45
C VAL A 45 -5.92 -5.38 1.09
N VAL A 46 -6.07 -5.43 2.40
CA VAL A 46 -7.16 -4.73 3.12
C VAL A 46 -7.02 -3.21 2.99
N ALA A 47 -5.85 -2.67 3.29
CA ALA A 47 -5.60 -1.23 3.26
C ALA A 47 -5.86 -0.59 1.87
N PRO A 48 -5.39 -1.13 0.74
CA PRO A 48 -5.73 -0.59 -0.57
C PRO A 48 -7.24 -0.69 -0.90
N LEU A 49 -7.92 -1.78 -0.54
CA LEU A 49 -9.37 -1.91 -0.76
C LEU A 49 -10.16 -0.83 -0.03
N LEU A 50 -9.88 -0.62 1.26
CA LEU A 50 -10.52 0.42 2.06
C LEU A 50 -10.18 1.82 1.53
N SER A 51 -8.93 2.05 1.13
CA SER A 51 -8.47 3.33 0.59
C SER A 51 -9.12 3.67 -0.75
N ILE A 52 -9.23 2.72 -1.68
CA ILE A 52 -9.90 2.88 -2.97
C ILE A 52 -11.39 3.17 -2.78
N ALA A 53 -12.03 2.53 -1.81
CA ALA A 53 -13.45 2.75 -1.51
C ALA A 53 -13.73 4.20 -1.05
N VAL A 54 -12.81 4.81 -0.29
CA VAL A 54 -12.94 6.16 0.29
C VAL A 54 -12.39 7.25 -0.63
N ALA A 55 -11.39 6.93 -1.46
CA ALA A 55 -10.68 7.88 -2.30
C ALA A 55 -11.62 8.76 -3.16
N GLY A 56 -11.46 10.08 -3.06
CA GLY A 56 -12.25 11.07 -3.81
C GLY A 56 -13.67 11.30 -3.30
N LEU A 57 -14.12 10.64 -2.22
CA LEU A 57 -15.39 10.94 -1.57
C LEU A 57 -15.30 12.21 -0.72
N ARG A 58 -16.45 12.74 -0.28
CA ARG A 58 -16.50 13.90 0.63
C ARG A 58 -15.79 13.64 1.98
N TYR A 59 -15.71 12.40 2.39
CA TYR A 59 -15.06 11.94 3.62
C TYR A 59 -13.57 11.59 3.45
N ASP A 60 -13.03 11.71 2.23
CA ASP A 60 -11.62 11.47 1.95
C ASP A 60 -10.74 12.42 2.76
N PRO A 61 -9.92 11.94 3.72
CA PRO A 61 -9.12 12.78 4.59
C PRO A 61 -8.03 13.53 3.83
N VAL A 62 -7.60 13.03 2.68
CA VAL A 62 -6.61 13.68 1.80
C VAL A 62 -7.09 15.06 1.32
N ARG A 63 -8.40 15.25 1.18
CA ARG A 63 -8.99 16.54 0.79
C ARG A 63 -8.95 17.57 1.92
N LYS A 64 -8.95 17.11 3.17
CA LYS A 64 -8.97 17.98 4.36
C LYS A 64 -7.56 18.34 4.82
N VAL A 65 -6.63 17.39 4.77
CA VAL A 65 -5.26 17.57 5.27
C VAL A 65 -4.25 17.02 4.24
N PRO A 66 -4.12 17.69 3.05
CA PRO A 66 -3.32 17.18 1.93
C PRO A 66 -1.82 17.06 2.25
N ILE A 67 -1.29 17.89 3.16
CA ILE A 67 0.12 17.86 3.56
C ILE A 67 0.45 16.55 4.30
N LEU A 68 -0.41 16.13 5.23
CA LEU A 68 -0.24 14.88 5.98
C LEU A 68 -0.28 13.66 5.04
N PHE A 69 -1.14 13.71 4.02
CA PHE A 69 -1.26 12.67 3.00
C PHE A 69 -0.35 12.93 1.78
N SER A 70 0.77 13.59 1.98
CA SER A 70 1.83 13.63 0.97
C SER A 70 2.52 12.25 0.92
N PRO A 71 2.86 11.73 -0.28
CA PRO A 71 3.41 10.37 -0.43
C PRO A 71 4.72 10.13 0.33
N ILE A 72 5.60 11.11 0.40
CA ILE A 72 6.89 10.95 1.12
C ILE A 72 6.68 10.80 2.65
N PRO A 73 5.97 11.70 3.36
CA PRO A 73 5.67 11.51 4.78
C PRO A 73 4.95 10.19 5.07
N ALA A 74 4.01 9.78 4.21
CA ALA A 74 3.28 8.53 4.39
C ALA A 74 4.20 7.31 4.29
N SER A 75 5.08 7.26 3.28
CA SER A 75 6.07 6.18 3.11
C SER A 75 7.09 6.15 4.23
N VAL A 76 7.58 7.32 4.69
CA VAL A 76 8.51 7.40 5.84
C VAL A 76 7.82 6.95 7.12
N GLY A 77 6.57 7.37 7.34
CA GLY A 77 5.81 6.95 8.52
C GLY A 77 5.56 5.43 8.54
N GLU A 78 5.22 4.84 7.40
CA GLU A 78 5.07 3.38 7.27
C GLU A 78 6.41 2.67 7.50
N LEU A 79 7.51 3.14 6.90
CA LEU A 79 8.86 2.62 7.15
C LEU A 79 9.15 2.57 8.65
N LEU A 80 8.96 3.68 9.36
CA LEU A 80 9.24 3.73 10.80
C LEU A 80 8.39 2.75 11.60
N ILE A 81 7.09 2.66 11.29
CA ILE A 81 6.15 1.75 11.95
C ILE A 81 6.53 0.30 11.68
N VAL A 82 6.70 -0.06 10.41
CA VAL A 82 6.99 -1.45 10.02
C VAL A 82 8.33 -1.90 10.60
N TRP A 83 9.38 -1.09 10.47
CA TRP A 83 10.70 -1.46 10.98
C TRP A 83 10.76 -1.52 12.50
N ALA A 84 10.04 -0.61 13.19
CA ALA A 84 9.97 -0.65 14.65
C ALA A 84 9.32 -1.96 15.14
N TRP A 85 8.21 -2.37 14.55
CA TRP A 85 7.53 -3.62 14.92
C TRP A 85 8.29 -4.88 14.51
N HIS A 86 9.21 -4.79 13.55
CA HIS A 86 10.13 -5.86 13.20
C HIS A 86 11.42 -5.86 14.03
N ALA A 87 11.63 -4.85 14.90
CA ALA A 87 12.71 -4.93 15.88
C ALA A 87 12.42 -6.05 16.90
N PRO A 88 13.42 -6.89 17.24
CA PRO A 88 13.21 -8.09 18.06
C PRO A 88 12.44 -7.85 19.37
N GLY A 89 12.70 -6.73 20.04
CA GLY A 89 12.03 -6.39 21.31
C GLY A 89 10.54 -6.12 21.16
N LEU A 90 10.13 -5.26 20.20
CA LEU A 90 8.71 -4.96 19.95
C LEU A 90 7.98 -6.16 19.35
N HIS A 91 8.63 -6.89 18.44
CA HIS A 91 8.09 -8.13 17.89
C HIS A 91 7.80 -9.14 19.02
N HIS A 92 8.75 -9.36 19.93
CA HIS A 92 8.57 -10.24 21.08
C HIS A 92 7.39 -9.79 21.97
N TRP A 93 7.31 -8.49 22.28
CA TRP A 93 6.21 -7.96 23.07
C TRP A 93 4.85 -8.19 22.43
N ALA A 94 4.73 -7.96 21.12
CA ALA A 94 3.48 -8.21 20.37
C ALA A 94 3.08 -9.69 20.35
N ARG A 95 4.04 -10.62 20.42
CA ARG A 95 3.75 -12.06 20.46
C ARG A 95 3.29 -12.57 21.82
N HIS A 96 3.69 -11.92 22.90
CA HIS A 96 3.40 -12.39 24.27
C HIS A 96 2.29 -11.58 24.97
N HIS A 97 1.83 -10.48 24.39
CA HIS A 97 0.80 -9.63 24.98
C HIS A 97 -0.31 -9.30 23.98
N LEU A 98 -1.55 -9.58 24.34
CA LEU A 98 -2.71 -9.25 23.51
C LEU A 98 -2.75 -7.74 23.14
N LEU A 99 -2.44 -6.86 24.10
CA LEU A 99 -2.36 -5.43 23.81
C LEU A 99 -1.27 -5.12 22.77
N GLY A 100 -0.11 -5.78 22.85
CA GLY A 100 0.97 -5.65 21.87
C GLY A 100 0.50 -6.04 20.47
N LEU A 101 -0.17 -7.17 20.34
CA LEU A 101 -0.73 -7.63 19.07
C LEU A 101 -1.77 -6.65 18.51
N VAL A 102 -2.70 -6.18 19.34
CA VAL A 102 -3.75 -5.23 18.89
C VAL A 102 -3.14 -3.91 18.43
N VAL A 103 -2.16 -3.38 19.17
CA VAL A 103 -1.48 -2.13 18.80
C VAL A 103 -0.66 -2.31 17.52
N GLU A 104 0.11 -3.39 17.39
CA GLU A 104 0.85 -3.73 16.18
C GLU A 104 -0.06 -3.78 14.95
N GLN A 105 -1.11 -4.58 15.00
CA GLN A 105 -2.03 -4.77 13.88
C GLN A 105 -2.82 -3.49 13.53
N GLY A 106 -3.21 -2.73 14.53
CA GLY A 106 -3.85 -1.42 14.35
C GLY A 106 -2.92 -0.40 13.69
N MET A 107 -1.65 -0.38 14.08
CA MET A 107 -0.64 0.50 13.49
C MET A 107 -0.31 0.08 12.05
N PHE A 108 -0.23 -1.21 11.75
CA PHE A 108 -0.06 -1.70 10.37
C PHE A 108 -1.24 -1.31 9.48
N LEU A 109 -2.47 -1.46 9.94
CA LEU A 109 -3.65 -1.02 9.21
C LEU A 109 -3.62 0.50 8.97
N ALA A 110 -3.35 1.28 10.01
CA ALA A 110 -3.28 2.74 9.92
C ALA A 110 -2.19 3.21 8.94
N ALA A 111 -0.98 2.64 9.03
CA ALA A 111 0.14 2.95 8.15
C ALA A 111 -0.16 2.57 6.69
N GLY A 112 -0.68 1.37 6.45
CA GLY A 112 -1.08 0.93 5.13
C GLY A 112 -2.17 1.82 4.53
N VAL A 113 -3.26 2.12 5.27
CA VAL A 113 -4.31 3.04 4.81
C VAL A 113 -3.73 4.43 4.53
N TRP A 114 -2.80 4.91 5.34
CA TRP A 114 -2.13 6.20 5.14
C TRP A 114 -1.38 6.23 3.80
N VAL A 115 -0.54 5.24 3.52
CA VAL A 115 0.19 5.15 2.24
C VAL A 115 -0.76 5.02 1.05
N TRP A 116 -1.73 4.11 1.11
CA TRP A 116 -2.64 3.90 -0.01
C TRP A 116 -3.56 5.10 -0.25
N LEU A 117 -4.04 5.80 0.79
CA LEU A 117 -4.77 7.05 0.64
C LEU A 117 -3.88 8.18 0.10
N SER A 118 -2.62 8.26 0.51
CA SER A 118 -1.69 9.26 -0.06
C SER A 118 -1.52 9.08 -1.57
N ALA A 119 -1.52 7.83 -2.04
CA ALA A 119 -1.39 7.48 -3.46
C ALA A 119 -2.71 7.67 -4.25
N PHE A 120 -3.84 7.19 -3.70
CA PHE A 120 -5.12 7.13 -4.43
C PHE A 120 -6.13 8.21 -4.06
N GLY A 121 -5.99 8.85 -2.91
CA GLY A 121 -6.93 9.84 -2.38
C GLY A 121 -6.91 11.20 -3.08
N GLY A 122 -7.79 12.10 -2.62
CA GLY A 122 -7.90 13.47 -3.07
C GLY A 122 -8.89 13.71 -4.20
N SER A 123 -8.79 14.89 -4.82
CA SER A 123 -9.74 15.29 -5.85
C SER A 123 -9.61 14.45 -7.12
N GLN A 124 -10.75 14.16 -7.73
CA GLN A 124 -10.85 13.45 -9.00
C GLN A 124 -11.42 14.39 -10.08
N PRO A 125 -10.93 14.34 -11.33
CA PRO A 125 -9.80 13.53 -11.81
C PRO A 125 -8.47 13.94 -11.18
N ARG A 126 -7.56 12.99 -11.10
CA ARG A 126 -6.25 13.19 -10.44
C ARG A 126 -5.32 14.01 -11.34
N SER A 127 -4.67 15.04 -10.79
CA SER A 127 -3.64 15.77 -11.52
C SER A 127 -2.41 14.89 -11.78
N ARG A 128 -1.66 15.18 -12.85
CA ARG A 128 -0.42 14.45 -13.18
C ARG A 128 0.60 14.49 -12.03
N GLY A 129 0.81 15.69 -11.45
CA GLY A 129 1.72 15.83 -10.32
C GLY A 129 1.35 14.92 -9.15
N ARG A 130 0.05 14.78 -8.87
CA ARG A 130 -0.44 13.91 -7.81
C ARG A 130 -0.29 12.43 -8.14
N ALA A 131 -0.58 12.04 -9.38
CA ALA A 131 -0.37 10.66 -9.81
C ALA A 131 1.12 10.29 -9.78
N GLY A 132 2.01 11.16 -10.26
CA GLY A 132 3.46 10.98 -10.19
C GLY A 132 3.99 10.89 -8.76
N ALA A 133 3.52 11.78 -7.87
CA ALA A 133 3.87 11.72 -6.45
C ALA A 133 3.38 10.40 -5.79
N GLY A 134 2.20 9.91 -6.15
CA GLY A 134 1.69 8.62 -5.70
C GLY A 134 2.58 7.45 -6.16
N VAL A 135 3.02 7.46 -7.41
CA VAL A 135 3.99 6.46 -7.93
C VAL A 135 5.27 6.47 -7.11
N ILE A 136 5.85 7.65 -6.86
CA ILE A 136 7.07 7.79 -6.07
C ILE A 136 6.86 7.25 -4.64
N GLY A 137 5.75 7.58 -3.99
CA GLY A 137 5.42 7.09 -2.66
C GLY A 137 5.33 5.57 -2.60
N LEU A 138 4.60 4.94 -3.55
CA LEU A 138 4.50 3.48 -3.62
C LEU A 138 5.84 2.81 -3.94
N LEU A 139 6.70 3.43 -4.76
CA LEU A 139 8.05 2.94 -5.02
C LEU A 139 8.92 3.00 -3.76
N LEU A 140 8.91 4.11 -3.01
CA LEU A 140 9.65 4.24 -1.76
C LEU A 140 9.19 3.18 -0.75
N THR A 141 7.87 3.00 -0.60
CA THR A 141 7.30 1.96 0.25
C THR A 141 7.73 0.56 -0.21
N SER A 142 7.63 0.27 -1.50
CA SER A 142 8.08 -1.01 -2.07
C SER A 142 9.57 -1.27 -1.79
N MET A 143 10.43 -0.26 -1.89
CA MET A 143 11.86 -0.41 -1.64
C MET A 143 12.16 -0.86 -0.21
N HIS A 144 11.63 -0.16 0.81
CA HIS A 144 11.92 -0.54 2.19
C HIS A 144 11.25 -1.86 2.60
N MET A 145 10.06 -2.16 2.08
CA MET A 145 9.38 -3.45 2.29
C MET A 145 10.19 -4.60 1.66
N THR A 146 10.66 -4.41 0.42
CA THR A 146 11.52 -5.39 -0.26
C THR A 146 12.84 -5.58 0.48
N PHE A 147 13.45 -4.50 0.96
CA PHE A 147 14.70 -4.58 1.71
C PHE A 147 14.53 -5.36 3.02
N LEU A 148 13.48 -5.07 3.80
CA LEU A 148 13.19 -5.80 5.02
C LEU A 148 12.85 -7.27 4.73
N GLY A 149 12.01 -7.55 3.74
CA GLY A 149 11.67 -8.91 3.32
C GLY A 149 12.91 -9.70 2.87
N ALA A 150 13.82 -9.08 2.13
CA ALA A 150 15.08 -9.70 1.73
C ALA A 150 16.01 -9.97 2.92
N LEU A 151 16.13 -9.03 3.87
CA LEU A 151 16.87 -9.25 5.10
C LEU A 151 16.37 -10.47 5.86
N LEU A 152 15.06 -10.66 5.94
CA LEU A 152 14.44 -11.79 6.64
C LEU A 152 14.58 -13.09 5.86
N ALA A 153 14.36 -13.05 4.53
CA ALA A 153 14.43 -14.24 3.67
C ALA A 153 15.85 -14.77 3.48
N LEU A 154 16.86 -13.90 3.53
CA LEU A 154 18.26 -14.26 3.27
C LEU A 154 19.13 -14.28 4.54
N SER A 155 18.55 -14.02 5.71
CA SER A 155 19.30 -14.03 6.96
C SER A 155 19.88 -15.43 7.25
N PRO A 156 21.20 -15.56 7.47
CA PRO A 156 21.80 -16.84 7.84
C PRO A 156 21.54 -17.21 9.31
N ARG A 157 20.93 -16.31 10.05
CA ARG A 157 20.69 -16.47 11.50
C ARG A 157 19.22 -16.32 11.81
N LEU A 158 18.77 -17.06 12.83
CA LEU A 158 17.45 -16.89 13.40
C LEU A 158 17.39 -15.57 14.16
N LEU A 159 16.50 -14.67 13.71
CA LEU A 159 16.28 -13.35 14.32
C LEU A 159 15.17 -13.37 15.37
N TYR A 160 14.19 -14.24 15.18
CA TYR A 160 13.01 -14.36 16.03
C TYR A 160 12.89 -15.77 16.59
N GLN A 161 12.82 -15.89 17.92
CA GLN A 161 12.59 -17.15 18.60
C GLN A 161 11.07 -17.37 18.69
N HIS A 162 10.53 -18.22 17.84
CA HIS A 162 9.15 -18.67 17.91
C HIS A 162 9.10 -20.06 18.54
N GLN A 163 8.12 -20.29 19.42
CA GLN A 163 7.87 -21.64 19.93
C GLN A 163 7.19 -22.45 18.84
N HIS A 164 7.92 -23.41 18.29
CA HIS A 164 7.46 -24.23 17.17
C HIS A 164 6.59 -25.38 17.67
N ALA A 165 5.30 -25.11 17.77
CA ALA A 165 4.31 -26.16 17.99
C ALA A 165 3.62 -26.49 16.66
N GLY A 166 4.10 -27.46 15.92
CA GLY A 166 3.28 -28.19 14.94
C GLY A 166 3.39 -27.83 13.47
N SER A 167 4.24 -26.90 13.02
CA SER A 167 4.37 -26.59 11.58
C SER A 167 5.24 -27.57 10.78
N GLY A 168 6.01 -28.43 11.44
CA GLY A 168 6.99 -29.30 10.77
C GLY A 168 8.17 -28.59 10.11
N LEU A 169 8.20 -27.24 10.15
CA LEU A 169 9.28 -26.43 9.59
C LEU A 169 10.35 -26.12 10.64
N THR A 170 11.60 -25.99 10.18
CA THR A 170 12.64 -25.45 11.06
C THR A 170 12.41 -23.94 11.28
N PRO A 171 12.82 -23.38 12.44
CA PRO A 171 12.68 -21.95 12.74
C PRO A 171 13.22 -21.02 11.66
N LEU A 172 14.37 -21.36 11.12
CA LEU A 172 15.03 -20.56 10.09
C LEU A 172 14.25 -20.63 8.76
N LEU A 173 13.72 -21.79 8.41
CA LEU A 173 12.90 -21.94 7.20
C LEU A 173 11.58 -21.16 7.31
N ASP A 174 10.93 -21.19 8.47
CA ASP A 174 9.72 -20.41 8.74
C ASP A 174 9.99 -18.89 8.63
N GLN A 175 11.14 -18.42 9.15
CA GLN A 175 11.58 -17.03 8.97
C GLN A 175 11.82 -16.68 7.50
N HIS A 176 12.51 -17.55 6.74
CA HIS A 176 12.75 -17.34 5.31
C HIS A 176 11.45 -17.29 4.51
N LEU A 177 10.49 -18.18 4.81
CA LEU A 177 9.16 -18.16 4.20
C LEU A 177 8.39 -16.88 4.52
N GLY A 178 8.45 -16.38 5.75
CA GLY A 178 7.86 -15.10 6.11
C GLY A 178 8.46 -13.93 5.32
N GLY A 179 9.78 -13.89 5.20
CA GLY A 179 10.47 -12.90 4.35
C GLY A 179 10.05 -13.02 2.87
N ALA A 180 9.93 -14.23 2.35
CA ALA A 180 9.46 -14.47 0.98
C ALA A 180 8.00 -14.02 0.77
N VAL A 181 7.11 -14.25 1.72
CA VAL A 181 5.72 -13.75 1.69
C VAL A 181 5.72 -12.23 1.59
N MET A 182 6.53 -11.54 2.40
CA MET A 182 6.63 -10.09 2.36
C MET A 182 7.13 -9.58 1.00
N LEU A 183 8.16 -10.21 0.43
CA LEU A 183 8.71 -9.87 -0.89
C LEU A 183 7.67 -10.04 -2.00
N VAL A 184 7.02 -11.19 -2.06
CA VAL A 184 6.11 -11.54 -3.16
C VAL A 184 4.81 -10.73 -3.07
N VAL A 185 4.15 -10.75 -1.92
CA VAL A 185 2.85 -10.08 -1.76
C VAL A 185 3.02 -8.57 -1.82
N GLY A 186 4.03 -8.01 -1.13
CA GLY A 186 4.34 -6.59 -1.18
C GLY A 186 4.75 -6.14 -2.59
N GLY A 187 5.66 -6.88 -3.22
CA GLY A 187 6.09 -6.60 -4.60
C GLY A 187 4.92 -6.54 -5.58
N ILE A 188 4.02 -7.53 -5.56
CA ILE A 188 2.83 -7.56 -6.42
C ILE A 188 1.89 -6.38 -6.13
N ALA A 189 1.57 -6.14 -4.86
CA ALA A 189 0.60 -5.11 -4.49
C ALA A 189 1.08 -3.70 -4.85
N TYR A 190 2.30 -3.33 -4.46
CA TYR A 190 2.85 -1.99 -4.74
C TYR A 190 3.14 -1.78 -6.23
N LEU A 191 3.59 -2.82 -6.96
CA LEU A 191 3.75 -2.77 -8.40
C LEU A 191 2.40 -2.54 -9.10
N ALA A 192 1.36 -3.29 -8.73
CA ALA A 192 0.03 -3.14 -9.29
C ALA A 192 -0.53 -1.73 -9.04
N GLY A 193 -0.36 -1.20 -7.82
CA GLY A 193 -0.75 0.17 -7.47
C GLY A 193 0.01 1.22 -8.29
N GLY A 194 1.33 1.07 -8.43
CA GLY A 194 2.18 1.94 -9.23
C GLY A 194 1.78 1.93 -10.71
N LEU A 195 1.57 0.76 -11.29
CA LEU A 195 1.10 0.61 -12.68
C LEU A 195 -0.28 1.23 -12.91
N TRP A 196 -1.18 1.08 -11.95
CA TRP A 196 -2.48 1.74 -12.01
C TRP A 196 -2.36 3.26 -12.10
N LEU A 197 -1.50 3.86 -11.26
CA LEU A 197 -1.26 5.31 -11.27
C LEU A 197 -0.55 5.78 -12.54
N THR A 198 0.39 4.98 -13.05
CA THR A 198 1.11 5.28 -14.31
C THR A 198 0.15 5.32 -15.50
N ARG A 199 -0.87 4.46 -15.53
CA ARG A 199 -1.93 4.52 -16.54
C ARG A 199 -2.65 5.87 -16.57
N ASP A 200 -2.92 6.46 -15.41
CA ASP A 200 -3.55 7.79 -15.31
C ASP A 200 -2.61 8.88 -15.85
N LEU A 201 -1.29 8.77 -15.61
CA LEU A 201 -0.29 9.68 -16.17
C LEU A 201 -0.26 9.66 -17.69
N VAL A 202 -0.24 8.47 -18.29
CA VAL A 202 -0.18 8.30 -19.76
C VAL A 202 -1.47 8.80 -20.42
N ARG A 203 -2.64 8.46 -19.90
CA ARG A 203 -3.93 8.92 -20.43
C ARG A 203 -4.09 10.43 -20.37
N GLY A 204 -3.70 11.05 -19.26
CA GLY A 204 -3.72 12.50 -19.14
C GLY A 204 -2.75 13.19 -20.12
N ALA A 205 -1.64 12.54 -20.53
CA ALA A 205 -0.72 13.05 -21.55
C ALA A 205 -1.35 13.08 -22.94
N SER A 206 -2.01 12.02 -23.32
CA SER A 206 -2.66 11.88 -24.64
C SER A 206 -3.75 12.93 -24.84
N PHE A 207 -4.55 13.20 -23.81
CA PHE A 207 -5.62 14.21 -23.89
C PHE A 207 -5.08 15.62 -24.10
N GLN A 208 -3.99 16.01 -23.39
CA GLN A 208 -3.41 17.36 -23.55
C GLN A 208 -2.70 17.55 -24.90
N LEU A 209 -2.13 16.50 -25.48
CA LEU A 209 -1.53 16.57 -26.80
C LEU A 209 -2.61 16.75 -27.88
N ALA A 210 -3.74 16.04 -27.75
CA ALA A 210 -4.88 16.19 -28.66
C ALA A 210 -5.48 17.59 -28.58
N ASP A 211 -5.67 18.15 -27.38
CA ASP A 211 -6.21 19.48 -27.17
C ASP A 211 -5.29 20.58 -27.75
N LYS A 212 -3.97 20.47 -27.53
CA LYS A 212 -3.00 21.40 -28.15
C LYS A 212 -3.01 21.33 -29.67
N SER A 213 -3.12 20.16 -30.25
CA SER A 213 -3.17 20.00 -31.71
C SER A 213 -4.40 20.67 -32.33
N VAL A 214 -5.57 20.56 -31.66
CA VAL A 214 -6.82 21.20 -32.08
C VAL A 214 -6.71 22.73 -31.99
N VAL A 215 -6.16 23.26 -30.89
CA VAL A 215 -5.97 24.71 -30.71
C VAL A 215 -5.01 25.28 -31.78
N THR A 216 -3.89 24.59 -32.02
CA THR A 216 -2.91 25.03 -33.02
C THR A 216 -3.48 24.99 -34.44
N SER A 217 -4.27 23.97 -34.78
CA SER A 217 -4.92 23.89 -36.09
C SER A 217 -6.01 24.95 -36.28
N SER A 218 -6.75 25.31 -35.23
CA SER A 218 -7.74 26.38 -35.23
C SER A 218 -7.10 27.76 -35.43
N GLN A 219 -5.99 28.04 -34.73
CA GLN A 219 -5.24 29.29 -34.90
C GLN A 219 -4.60 29.40 -36.29
N ALA A 220 -4.06 28.33 -36.83
CA ALA A 220 -3.52 28.32 -38.20
C ALA A 220 -4.62 28.58 -39.26
N GLY A 221 -5.83 28.04 -39.00
CA GLY A 221 -6.98 28.30 -39.88
C GLY A 221 -7.52 29.73 -39.86
N SER A 222 -7.48 30.39 -38.68
CA SER A 222 -7.88 31.82 -38.56
C SER A 222 -6.88 32.75 -39.26
N LEU A 223 -5.60 32.55 -39.06
CA LEU A 223 -4.55 33.34 -39.73
C LEU A 223 -4.57 33.23 -41.24
N ARG A 224 -4.87 32.05 -41.78
CA ARG A 224 -5.04 31.86 -43.25
C ARG A 224 -6.24 32.66 -43.79
N ARG A 225 -7.31 32.82 -43.04
CA ARG A 225 -8.49 33.61 -43.47
C ARG A 225 -8.25 35.10 -43.46
N GLU A 226 -7.45 35.62 -42.54
CA GLU A 226 -7.07 37.03 -42.47
C GLU A 226 -6.10 37.46 -43.58
N VAL A 227 -5.24 36.54 -44.07
CA VAL A 227 -4.28 36.84 -45.16
C VAL A 227 -4.94 36.82 -46.54
N THR A 228 -6.15 36.25 -46.67
CA THR A 228 -6.87 36.09 -47.95
C THR A 228 -7.97 37.16 -48.15
N GLN A 229 -8.13 38.11 -47.26
CA GLN A 229 -8.95 39.33 -47.41
C GLN A 229 -8.08 40.56 -47.67
#